data_f5445e7b2ad3e5cbb960a25ea8608a61
#
_entry.id   f5445e7b2ad3e5cbb960a25ea8608a61
#
_cell.length_a   1.000
_cell.length_b   1.000
_cell.length_c   1.000
_cell.angle_alpha   90.00
_cell.angle_beta   90.00
_cell.angle_gamma   90.00
#
_symmetry.space_group_name_H-M   'P 1'
#
loop_
_entity.id
_entity.type
_entity.pdbx_description
1 polymer ?
#
loop_
_entity_poly.entity_id
_entity_poly.type
_entity_poly.pdbx_seq_one_letter_code
_entity_poly.pdbx_strand_id
1 'polypeptide(L)'
;MTFLKSTVSNNAPSSISIDRSKIRSLFRKGGAGNVSAFTQAAAYYLDLLSEYFYLLGYTDPCDRLFEIEATLFECWRYAPYIRRVSDFERFLEIQLEKRSQDRFLDLPEPHSHLGQLDHLQRFLLVARIYQGWTYRSLYLATRKKKPELDRTLADLKCLVTGFKPQLLKTQEQLLIIRLSQLMEGELKTRDARAIEKDLAKHFHVLKFKAQWLGYRCELAELKVQMNIDSDVLTSFKNSLNDKLKDLPVERPKFRESILNQISFMRAHSS
;
A
#
# COMPACT_ATOMS: atom_id res chain seq x y z
N MET A 1 -11.70 29.98 -29.96
CA MET A 1 -10.93 28.79 -29.56
C MET A 1 -11.72 28.05 -28.49
N THR A 2 -12.39 26.98 -28.89
CA THR A 2 -13.34 26.23 -28.09
C THR A 2 -12.55 25.19 -27.29
N PHE A 3 -12.41 25.38 -25.99
CA PHE A 3 -11.79 24.40 -25.10
C PHE A 3 -12.69 23.18 -25.02
N LEU A 4 -12.22 22.07 -25.58
CA LEU A 4 -12.77 20.75 -25.40
C LEU A 4 -12.81 20.44 -23.91
N LYS A 5 -14.02 20.42 -23.34
CA LYS A 5 -14.30 19.78 -22.07
C LYS A 5 -14.07 18.27 -22.24
N SER A 6 -12.83 17.84 -22.09
CA SER A 6 -12.59 16.42 -21.87
C SER A 6 -13.10 16.08 -20.48
N THR A 7 -14.30 15.57 -20.40
CA THR A 7 -14.78 14.78 -19.27
C THR A 7 -13.90 13.55 -19.20
N VAL A 8 -12.74 13.67 -18.55
CA VAL A 8 -12.01 12.52 -18.06
C VAL A 8 -12.95 11.88 -17.06
N SER A 9 -13.65 10.85 -17.52
CA SER A 9 -14.38 9.94 -16.66
C SER A 9 -13.40 9.48 -15.57
N ASN A 10 -13.62 9.94 -14.34
CA ASN A 10 -12.95 9.43 -13.15
C ASN A 10 -13.44 7.99 -12.90
N ASN A 11 -13.12 7.09 -13.80
CA ASN A 11 -13.10 5.68 -13.50
C ASN A 11 -11.87 5.43 -12.62
N ALA A 12 -11.91 5.95 -11.38
CA ALA A 12 -11.18 5.33 -10.31
C ALA A 12 -11.60 3.84 -10.35
N PRO A 13 -10.64 2.89 -10.37
CA PRO A 13 -10.98 1.49 -10.26
C PRO A 13 -11.94 1.38 -9.08
N SER A 14 -13.06 0.73 -9.29
CA SER A 14 -14.10 0.55 -8.30
C SER A 14 -13.42 0.05 -7.03
N SER A 15 -13.17 0.98 -6.09
CA SER A 15 -12.67 0.62 -4.77
C SER A 15 -13.68 -0.38 -4.24
N ILE A 16 -13.31 -1.64 -4.19
CA ILE A 16 -14.09 -2.65 -3.50
C ILE A 16 -14.27 -2.05 -2.11
N SER A 17 -15.47 -1.57 -1.84
CA SER A 17 -15.81 -1.03 -0.53
C SER A 17 -15.68 -2.18 0.44
N ILE A 18 -14.46 -2.34 0.96
CA ILE A 18 -14.14 -3.38 1.93
C ILE A 18 -15.05 -3.14 3.12
N ASP A 19 -16.01 -4.03 3.36
CA ASP A 19 -16.84 -3.97 4.55
C ASP A 19 -15.95 -4.20 5.79
N ARG A 20 -15.39 -3.11 6.30
CA ARG A 20 -14.50 -3.12 7.46
C ARG A 20 -15.16 -3.72 8.71
N SER A 21 -16.49 -3.72 8.80
CA SER A 21 -17.21 -4.31 9.93
C SER A 21 -17.14 -5.83 9.86
N LYS A 22 -17.34 -6.38 8.68
CA LYS A 22 -17.22 -7.82 8.40
C LYS A 22 -15.79 -8.30 8.66
N ILE A 23 -14.79 -7.62 8.13
CA ILE A 23 -13.37 -7.97 8.34
C ILE A 23 -13.01 -7.91 9.83
N ARG A 24 -13.46 -6.87 10.55
CA ARG A 24 -13.26 -6.78 12.01
C ARG A 24 -13.85 -7.98 12.75
N SER A 25 -15.05 -8.42 12.37
CA SER A 25 -15.67 -9.61 12.97
C SER A 25 -14.82 -10.87 12.71
N LEU A 26 -14.32 -11.03 11.48
CA LEU A 26 -13.47 -12.15 11.11
C LEU A 26 -12.14 -12.14 11.90
N PHE A 27 -11.47 -11.01 12.03
CA PHE A 27 -10.24 -10.93 12.84
C PHE A 27 -10.49 -11.23 14.33
N ARG A 28 -11.63 -10.80 14.89
CA ARG A 28 -11.98 -11.16 16.27
C ARG A 28 -12.13 -12.67 16.45
N LYS A 29 -12.78 -13.35 15.50
CA LYS A 29 -12.90 -14.81 15.51
C LYS A 29 -11.55 -15.48 15.30
N GLY A 30 -10.72 -14.97 14.39
CA GLY A 30 -9.35 -15.43 14.16
C GLY A 30 -8.50 -15.31 15.43
N GLY A 31 -8.55 -14.19 16.13
CA GLY A 31 -7.87 -13.98 17.42
C GLY A 31 -8.35 -14.91 18.53
N ALA A 32 -9.56 -15.46 18.42
CA ALA A 32 -10.07 -16.50 19.29
C ALA A 32 -9.67 -17.94 18.84
N GLY A 33 -8.79 -18.06 17.82
CA GLY A 33 -8.29 -19.33 17.30
C GLY A 33 -9.07 -19.90 16.12
N ASN A 34 -10.01 -19.17 15.54
CA ASN A 34 -10.72 -19.64 14.35
C ASN A 34 -9.90 -19.37 13.08
N VAL A 35 -9.19 -20.40 12.61
CA VAL A 35 -8.31 -20.34 11.44
C VAL A 35 -9.07 -19.90 10.18
N SER A 36 -10.24 -20.49 9.91
CA SER A 36 -11.04 -20.15 8.73
C SER A 36 -11.45 -18.67 8.71
N ALA A 37 -11.82 -18.11 9.86
CA ALA A 37 -12.13 -16.68 9.96
C ALA A 37 -10.91 -15.79 9.71
N PHE A 38 -9.75 -16.19 10.22
CA PHE A 38 -8.50 -15.47 9.94
C PHE A 38 -8.14 -15.52 8.45
N THR A 39 -8.17 -16.71 7.84
CA THR A 39 -7.87 -16.88 6.41
C THR A 39 -8.84 -16.07 5.53
N GLN A 40 -10.14 -16.05 5.86
CA GLN A 40 -11.11 -15.20 5.17
C GLN A 40 -10.79 -13.70 5.32
N ALA A 41 -10.37 -13.24 6.50
CA ALA A 41 -9.97 -11.86 6.70
C ALA A 41 -8.68 -11.52 5.94
N ALA A 42 -7.68 -12.39 5.99
CA ALA A 42 -6.41 -12.23 5.29
C ALA A 42 -6.60 -12.20 3.76
N ALA A 43 -7.58 -12.92 3.23
CA ALA A 43 -7.87 -12.95 1.81
C ALA A 43 -8.16 -11.57 1.20
N TYR A 44 -8.63 -10.60 1.98
CA TYR A 44 -8.83 -9.22 1.53
C TYR A 44 -7.51 -8.45 1.28
N TYR A 45 -6.38 -9.00 1.70
CA TYR A 45 -5.07 -8.38 1.56
C TYR A 45 -4.15 -9.13 0.58
N LEU A 46 -4.62 -10.19 -0.06
CA LEU A 46 -3.79 -11.00 -0.97
C LEU A 46 -3.31 -10.21 -2.18
N ASP A 47 -4.16 -9.36 -2.75
CA ASP A 47 -3.77 -8.50 -3.88
C ASP A 47 -2.69 -7.51 -3.44
N LEU A 48 -2.87 -6.85 -2.29
CA LEU A 48 -1.87 -5.96 -1.71
C LEU A 48 -0.53 -6.67 -1.51
N LEU A 49 -0.57 -7.87 -0.93
CA LEU A 49 0.64 -8.68 -0.69
C LEU A 49 1.31 -9.10 -2.00
N SER A 50 0.52 -9.58 -2.97
CA SER A 50 1.02 -9.98 -4.28
C SER A 50 1.69 -8.81 -5.01
N GLU A 51 1.03 -7.66 -5.06
CA GLU A 51 1.56 -6.45 -5.68
C GLU A 51 2.85 -5.97 -4.97
N TYR A 52 2.86 -6.00 -3.63
CA TYR A 52 4.04 -5.60 -2.85
C TYR A 52 5.25 -6.51 -3.10
N PHE A 53 5.07 -7.83 -3.06
CA PHE A 53 6.15 -8.78 -3.28
C PHE A 53 6.62 -8.79 -4.73
N TYR A 54 5.73 -8.56 -5.69
CA TYR A 54 6.15 -8.35 -7.08
C TYR A 54 7.11 -7.15 -7.20
N LEU A 55 6.75 -6.02 -6.60
CA LEU A 55 7.60 -4.81 -6.58
C LEU A 55 8.89 -4.99 -5.76
N LEU A 56 8.96 -6.00 -4.92
CA LEU A 56 10.18 -6.41 -4.21
C LEU A 56 11.06 -7.33 -5.06
N GLY A 57 10.61 -7.73 -6.27
CA GLY A 57 11.35 -8.53 -7.23
C GLY A 57 10.92 -10.00 -7.33
N TYR A 58 9.91 -10.43 -6.57
CA TYR A 58 9.36 -11.78 -6.69
C TYR A 58 8.40 -11.85 -7.88
N THR A 59 8.94 -11.97 -9.09
CA THR A 59 8.14 -11.97 -10.33
C THR A 59 7.43 -13.30 -10.56
N ASP A 60 8.00 -14.41 -10.08
CA ASP A 60 7.35 -15.72 -10.14
C ASP A 60 6.18 -15.82 -9.15
N PRO A 61 4.99 -16.28 -9.59
CA PRO A 61 3.83 -16.41 -8.70
C PRO A 61 4.03 -17.38 -7.53
N CYS A 62 4.81 -18.45 -7.70
CA CYS A 62 5.05 -19.44 -6.63
C CYS A 62 5.92 -18.83 -5.54
N ASP A 63 6.98 -18.13 -5.90
CA ASP A 63 7.84 -17.42 -4.95
C ASP A 63 7.06 -16.34 -4.19
N ARG A 64 6.19 -15.61 -4.89
CA ARG A 64 5.29 -14.62 -4.25
C ARG A 64 4.37 -15.28 -3.23
N LEU A 65 3.73 -16.39 -3.58
CA LEU A 65 2.83 -17.10 -2.68
C LEU A 65 3.58 -17.66 -1.46
N PHE A 66 4.82 -18.10 -1.61
CA PHE A 66 5.65 -18.50 -0.49
C PHE A 66 5.90 -17.35 0.49
N GLU A 67 6.25 -16.15 -0.01
CA GLU A 67 6.48 -14.97 0.84
C GLU A 67 5.19 -14.46 1.48
N ILE A 68 4.05 -14.53 0.75
CA ILE A 68 2.73 -14.22 1.28
C ILE A 68 2.38 -15.17 2.42
N GLU A 69 2.57 -16.46 2.22
CA GLU A 69 2.33 -17.51 3.23
C GLU A 69 3.14 -17.23 4.50
N ALA A 70 4.44 -17.04 4.34
CA ALA A 70 5.33 -16.76 5.46
C ALA A 70 4.97 -15.47 6.21
N THR A 71 4.50 -14.44 5.50
CA THR A 71 4.00 -13.19 6.10
C THR A 71 2.71 -13.44 6.90
N LEU A 72 1.79 -14.20 6.34
CA LEU A 72 0.52 -14.52 7.00
C LEU A 72 0.68 -15.47 8.19
N PHE A 73 1.69 -16.34 8.18
CA PHE A 73 2.06 -17.15 9.33
C PHE A 73 2.49 -16.30 10.51
N GLU A 74 3.33 -15.30 10.28
CA GLU A 74 3.69 -14.35 11.34
C GLU A 74 2.46 -13.57 11.83
N CYS A 75 1.59 -13.13 10.93
CA CYS A 75 0.33 -12.48 11.33
C CYS A 75 -0.58 -13.40 12.15
N TRP A 76 -0.65 -14.70 11.82
CA TRP A 76 -1.44 -15.68 12.57
C TRP A 76 -0.90 -15.90 13.98
N ARG A 77 0.41 -16.03 14.14
CA ARG A 77 1.04 -16.18 15.47
C ARG A 77 0.61 -15.08 16.43
N TYR A 78 0.41 -13.86 15.92
CA TYR A 78 -0.02 -12.70 16.70
C TYR A 78 -1.51 -12.40 16.58
N ALA A 79 -2.32 -13.29 16.00
CA ALA A 79 -3.76 -13.09 15.82
C ALA A 79 -4.52 -12.71 17.11
N PRO A 80 -4.21 -13.23 18.32
CA PRO A 80 -4.87 -12.83 19.56
C PRO A 80 -4.73 -11.35 19.91
N TYR A 81 -3.73 -10.66 19.36
CA TYR A 81 -3.51 -9.21 19.59
C TYR A 81 -4.23 -8.36 18.55
N ILE A 82 -4.68 -8.94 17.45
CA ILE A 82 -5.36 -8.24 16.36
C ILE A 82 -6.85 -8.07 16.71
N ARG A 83 -7.18 -6.94 17.33
CA ARG A 83 -8.55 -6.61 17.73
C ARG A 83 -9.30 -5.77 16.71
N ARG A 84 -8.56 -5.03 15.88
CA ARG A 84 -9.08 -4.09 14.89
C ARG A 84 -8.43 -4.36 13.53
N VAL A 85 -9.09 -3.96 12.48
CA VAL A 85 -8.52 -3.98 11.12
C VAL A 85 -7.20 -3.21 11.06
N SER A 86 -7.13 -2.06 11.72
CA SER A 86 -5.91 -1.24 11.80
C SER A 86 -4.75 -1.92 12.53
N ASP A 87 -5.03 -2.80 13.47
CA ASP A 87 -3.97 -3.55 14.16
C ASP A 87 -3.32 -4.55 13.21
N PHE A 88 -4.15 -5.24 12.38
CA PHE A 88 -3.67 -6.11 11.33
C PHE A 88 -2.90 -5.33 10.25
N GLU A 89 -3.48 -4.24 9.75
CA GLU A 89 -2.85 -3.39 8.74
C GLU A 89 -1.48 -2.87 9.21
N ARG A 90 -1.37 -2.47 10.47
CA ARG A 90 -0.09 -2.05 11.08
C ARG A 90 0.89 -3.21 11.21
N PHE A 91 0.43 -4.36 11.70
CA PHE A 91 1.29 -5.52 11.83
C PHE A 91 1.78 -6.02 10.48
N LEU A 92 0.89 -6.04 9.48
CA LEU A 92 1.21 -6.40 8.11
C LEU A 92 2.30 -5.48 7.55
N GLU A 93 2.14 -4.16 7.69
CA GLU A 93 3.13 -3.18 7.22
C GLU A 93 4.51 -3.43 7.85
N ILE A 94 4.58 -3.69 9.16
CA ILE A 94 5.83 -4.02 9.85
C ILE A 94 6.46 -5.31 9.32
N GLN A 95 5.66 -6.35 9.02
CA GLN A 95 6.19 -7.58 8.46
C GLN A 95 6.74 -7.36 7.04
N LEU A 96 6.07 -6.53 6.25
CA LEU A 96 6.55 -6.15 4.92
C LEU A 96 7.84 -5.34 4.98
N GLU A 97 7.95 -4.40 5.94
CA GLU A 97 9.18 -3.64 6.17
C GLU A 97 10.36 -4.56 6.49
N LYS A 98 10.19 -5.49 7.43
CA LYS A 98 11.24 -6.46 7.78
C LYS A 98 11.70 -7.27 6.58
N ARG A 99 10.77 -7.74 5.75
CA ARG A 99 11.09 -8.55 4.57
C ARG A 99 11.75 -7.74 3.46
N SER A 100 11.55 -6.43 3.43
CA SER A 100 12.18 -5.54 2.46
C SER A 100 13.63 -5.18 2.79
N GLN A 101 14.07 -5.34 4.04
CA GLN A 101 15.42 -4.96 4.49
C GLN A 101 16.51 -5.87 3.95
N ASP A 102 16.18 -7.13 3.66
CA ASP A 102 17.19 -8.16 3.35
C ASP A 102 17.33 -8.44 1.84
N ARG A 103 16.57 -7.79 0.95
CA ARG A 103 16.55 -8.14 -0.47
C ARG A 103 16.33 -6.94 -1.39
N PHE A 104 17.27 -6.77 -2.30
CA PHE A 104 17.10 -5.98 -3.52
C PHE A 104 17.14 -6.96 -4.70
N LEU A 105 15.97 -7.35 -5.18
CA LEU A 105 15.86 -8.11 -6.42
C LEU A 105 15.57 -7.13 -7.55
N ASP A 106 16.27 -7.30 -8.66
CA ASP A 106 16.06 -6.46 -9.83
C ASP A 106 14.72 -6.85 -10.50
N LEU A 107 13.88 -5.84 -10.70
CA LEU A 107 12.70 -6.01 -11.54
C LEU A 107 13.12 -6.03 -13.02
N PRO A 108 12.45 -6.83 -13.85
CA PRO A 108 12.72 -6.83 -15.29
C PRO A 108 12.39 -5.47 -15.91
N GLU A 109 13.11 -5.13 -16.98
CA GLU A 109 12.77 -3.96 -17.81
C GLU A 109 11.34 -4.12 -18.39
N PRO A 110 10.58 -3.01 -18.53
CA PRO A 110 10.96 -1.61 -18.33
C PRO A 110 10.78 -1.10 -16.88
N HIS A 111 10.48 -1.95 -15.90
CA HIS A 111 10.08 -1.56 -14.55
C HIS A 111 11.22 -1.61 -13.52
N SER A 112 12.47 -1.77 -13.95
CA SER A 112 13.65 -1.86 -13.09
C SER A 112 13.77 -0.69 -12.09
N HIS A 113 13.35 0.52 -12.49
CA HIS A 113 13.36 1.70 -11.62
C HIS A 113 12.44 1.58 -10.39
N LEU A 114 11.39 0.73 -10.43
CA LEU A 114 10.53 0.47 -9.28
C LEU A 114 11.22 -0.37 -8.19
N GLY A 115 12.27 -1.12 -8.54
CA GLY A 115 13.11 -1.83 -7.58
C GLY A 115 13.85 -0.88 -6.62
N GLN A 116 14.06 0.40 -7.03
CA GLN A 116 14.73 1.41 -6.22
C GLN A 116 13.84 2.06 -5.16
N LEU A 117 12.54 1.75 -5.14
CA LEU A 117 11.61 2.26 -4.14
C LEU A 117 12.00 1.76 -2.74
N ASP A 118 12.04 2.67 -1.77
CA ASP A 118 12.13 2.26 -0.37
C ASP A 118 10.86 1.54 0.09
N HIS A 119 10.89 0.96 1.30
CA HIS A 119 9.74 0.25 1.84
C HIS A 119 8.47 1.11 1.85
N LEU A 120 8.56 2.33 2.39
CA LEU A 120 7.39 3.21 2.53
C LEU A 120 6.83 3.62 1.17
N GLN A 121 7.71 3.97 0.22
CA GLN A 121 7.31 4.32 -1.15
C GLN A 121 6.60 3.16 -1.83
N ARG A 122 7.15 1.93 -1.72
CA ARG A 122 6.55 0.70 -2.26
C ARG A 122 5.21 0.41 -1.60
N PHE A 123 5.13 0.51 -0.28
CA PHE A 123 3.88 0.32 0.44
C PHE A 123 2.81 1.35 0.05
N LEU A 124 3.18 2.62 -0.11
CA LEU A 124 2.25 3.67 -0.55
C LEU A 124 1.83 3.50 -2.02
N LEU A 125 2.72 3.04 -2.91
CA LEU A 125 2.36 2.71 -4.29
C LEU A 125 1.27 1.65 -4.31
N VAL A 126 1.44 0.58 -3.55
CA VAL A 126 0.47 -0.50 -3.51
C VAL A 126 -0.79 -0.10 -2.76
N ALA A 127 -0.68 0.34 -1.51
CA ALA A 127 -1.84 0.59 -0.66
C ALA A 127 -2.67 1.79 -1.14
N ARG A 128 -2.02 2.89 -1.59
CA ARG A 128 -2.74 4.09 -2.02
C ARG A 128 -3.12 4.05 -3.50
N ILE A 129 -2.13 3.79 -4.38
CA ILE A 129 -2.33 3.93 -5.83
C ILE A 129 -3.10 2.74 -6.40
N TYR A 130 -2.74 1.51 -6.01
CA TYR A 130 -3.40 0.31 -6.51
C TYR A 130 -4.65 -0.09 -5.73
N GLN A 131 -4.61 -0.02 -4.39
CA GLN A 131 -5.70 -0.50 -3.52
C GLN A 131 -6.62 0.62 -3.01
N GLY A 132 -6.32 1.87 -3.29
CA GLY A 132 -7.17 3.03 -2.96
C GLY A 132 -7.35 3.30 -1.46
N TRP A 133 -6.38 2.92 -0.63
CA TRP A 133 -6.47 3.14 0.81
C TRP A 133 -6.60 4.63 1.15
N THR A 134 -7.43 4.93 2.16
CA THR A 134 -7.60 6.29 2.67
C THR A 134 -6.36 6.73 3.47
N TYR A 135 -6.12 8.05 3.57
CA TYR A 135 -5.06 8.58 4.44
C TYR A 135 -5.21 8.14 5.90
N ARG A 136 -6.43 7.97 6.37
CA ARG A 136 -6.67 7.43 7.72
C ARG A 136 -6.14 6.01 7.86
N SER A 137 -6.38 5.15 6.87
CA SER A 137 -5.85 3.78 6.87
C SER A 137 -4.33 3.77 6.79
N LEU A 138 -3.75 4.59 5.90
CA LEU A 138 -2.30 4.74 5.77
C LEU A 138 -1.66 5.21 7.08
N TYR A 139 -2.21 6.25 7.72
CA TYR A 139 -1.73 6.73 9.02
C TYR A 139 -1.78 5.63 10.09
N LEU A 140 -2.87 4.87 10.15
CA LEU A 140 -3.02 3.81 11.16
C LEU A 140 -2.05 2.64 10.90
N ALA A 141 -1.74 2.34 9.65
CA ALA A 141 -0.78 1.31 9.29
C ALA A 141 0.67 1.79 9.49
N THR A 142 1.07 2.92 8.91
CA THR A 142 2.46 3.39 8.89
C THR A 142 2.85 4.24 10.10
N ARG A 143 1.88 4.81 10.83
CA ARG A 143 2.08 5.84 11.86
C ARG A 143 2.65 7.17 11.34
N LYS A 144 2.76 7.32 10.04
CA LYS A 144 3.25 8.54 9.40
C LYS A 144 2.15 9.59 9.32
N LYS A 145 2.45 10.83 9.71
CA LYS A 145 1.49 11.94 9.66
C LYS A 145 1.14 12.31 8.20
N LYS A 146 -0.05 12.89 8.00
CA LYS A 146 -0.51 13.27 6.65
C LYS A 146 0.51 14.10 5.85
N PRO A 147 1.19 15.14 6.40
CA PRO A 147 2.17 15.90 5.63
C PRO A 147 3.37 15.06 5.17
N GLU A 148 3.78 14.07 5.95
CA GLU A 148 4.85 13.14 5.59
C GLU A 148 4.40 12.19 4.47
N LEU A 149 3.19 11.62 4.60
CA LEU A 149 2.59 10.80 3.55
C LEU A 149 2.40 11.57 2.24
N ASP A 150 1.93 12.83 2.30
CA ASP A 150 1.78 13.69 1.13
C ASP A 150 3.11 13.93 0.42
N ARG A 151 4.18 14.20 1.19
CA ARG A 151 5.53 14.39 0.65
C ARG A 151 6.04 13.09 0.02
N THR A 152 5.97 11.98 0.73
CA THR A 152 6.43 10.67 0.22
C THR A 152 5.67 10.27 -1.05
N LEU A 153 4.36 10.52 -1.13
CA LEU A 153 3.58 10.27 -2.35
C LEU A 153 3.98 11.19 -3.52
N ALA A 154 4.33 12.44 -3.24
CA ALA A 154 4.83 13.36 -4.25
C ALA A 154 6.22 12.93 -4.75
N ASP A 155 7.12 12.57 -3.83
CA ASP A 155 8.47 12.08 -4.13
C ASP A 155 8.42 10.75 -4.91
N LEU A 156 7.55 9.82 -4.51
CA LEU A 156 7.28 8.59 -5.24
C LEU A 156 6.88 8.88 -6.69
N LYS A 157 5.91 9.78 -6.92
CA LYS A 157 5.45 10.13 -8.27
C LYS A 157 6.56 10.78 -9.10
N CYS A 158 7.41 11.61 -8.47
CA CYS A 158 8.57 12.19 -9.12
C CYS A 158 9.58 11.11 -9.52
N LEU A 159 9.86 10.18 -8.63
CA LEU A 159 10.83 9.11 -8.84
C LEU A 159 10.41 8.21 -10.00
N VAL A 160 9.19 7.70 -9.98
CA VAL A 160 8.70 6.77 -11.01
C VAL A 160 8.51 7.42 -12.38
N THR A 161 8.32 8.73 -12.44
CA THR A 161 8.24 9.47 -13.72
C THR A 161 9.59 10.03 -14.19
N GLY A 162 10.68 9.79 -13.44
CA GLY A 162 11.99 10.38 -13.72
C GLY A 162 12.03 11.91 -13.57
N PHE A 163 11.03 12.49 -12.90
CA PHE A 163 10.98 13.93 -12.67
C PHE A 163 11.89 14.34 -11.52
N LYS A 164 12.71 15.37 -11.72
CA LYS A 164 13.72 15.83 -10.75
C LYS A 164 13.29 17.12 -10.06
N PRO A 165 12.54 17.05 -8.93
CA PRO A 165 12.03 18.25 -8.25
C PRO A 165 13.12 19.13 -7.65
N GLN A 166 14.30 18.57 -7.34
CA GLN A 166 15.44 19.32 -6.80
C GLN A 166 16.00 20.37 -7.79
N LEU A 167 15.68 20.27 -9.08
CA LEU A 167 16.03 21.27 -10.08
C LEU A 167 15.09 22.48 -10.10
N LEU A 168 14.00 22.44 -9.31
CA LEU A 168 12.99 23.46 -9.24
C LEU A 168 13.23 24.42 -8.06
N LYS A 169 12.61 25.60 -8.16
CA LYS A 169 12.54 26.55 -7.02
C LYS A 169 11.69 25.94 -5.89
N THR A 170 11.99 26.30 -4.65
CA THR A 170 11.26 25.81 -3.46
C THR A 170 9.74 25.95 -3.58
N GLN A 171 9.28 27.07 -4.17
CA GLN A 171 7.83 27.31 -4.37
C GLN A 171 7.20 26.30 -5.34
N GLU A 172 7.90 25.91 -6.39
CA GLU A 172 7.46 24.92 -7.36
C GLU A 172 7.50 23.50 -6.75
N GLN A 173 8.47 23.20 -5.89
CA GLN A 173 8.52 21.93 -5.15
C GLN A 173 7.29 21.77 -4.23
N LEU A 174 6.90 22.84 -3.52
CA LEU A 174 5.68 22.84 -2.72
C LEU A 174 4.43 22.66 -3.59
N LEU A 175 4.44 23.25 -4.79
CA LEU A 175 3.34 23.11 -5.72
C LEU A 175 3.18 21.68 -6.25
N ILE A 176 4.29 20.92 -6.38
CA ILE A 176 4.25 19.49 -6.73
C ILE A 176 3.53 18.67 -5.65
N ILE A 177 3.82 18.91 -4.36
CA ILE A 177 3.13 18.24 -3.26
C ILE A 177 1.63 18.52 -3.31
N ARG A 178 1.23 19.79 -3.51
CA ARG A 178 -0.16 20.18 -3.64
C ARG A 178 -0.84 19.62 -4.88
N LEU A 179 -0.11 19.52 -5.99
CA LEU A 179 -0.59 18.86 -7.21
C LEU A 179 -0.78 17.36 -6.98
N SER A 180 0.13 16.71 -6.27
CA SER A 180 -0.03 15.31 -5.87
C SER A 180 -1.32 15.12 -5.05
N GLN A 181 -1.60 15.97 -4.07
CA GLN A 181 -2.85 15.95 -3.29
C GLN A 181 -4.09 16.16 -4.18
N LEU A 182 -4.01 17.09 -5.15
CA LEU A 182 -5.09 17.34 -6.11
C LEU A 182 -5.39 16.09 -6.95
N MET A 183 -4.36 15.44 -7.46
CA MET A 183 -4.50 14.23 -8.28
C MET A 183 -5.08 13.04 -7.49
N GLU A 184 -4.90 13.02 -6.16
CA GLU A 184 -5.49 12.02 -5.25
C GLU A 184 -6.89 12.40 -4.76
N GLY A 185 -7.43 13.53 -5.18
CA GLY A 185 -8.75 13.98 -4.73
C GLY A 185 -8.82 14.42 -3.27
N GLU A 186 -7.68 14.77 -2.67
CA GLU A 186 -7.58 15.09 -1.23
C GLU A 186 -7.85 16.55 -0.91
N LEU A 187 -7.99 17.39 -1.93
CA LEU A 187 -8.19 18.84 -1.75
C LEU A 187 -9.64 19.21 -1.83
N LYS A 188 -10.03 20.20 -1.02
CA LYS A 188 -11.34 20.85 -1.13
C LYS A 188 -11.43 21.61 -2.46
N THR A 189 -12.62 21.72 -3.01
CA THR A 189 -12.88 22.38 -4.31
C THR A 189 -12.27 23.78 -4.42
N ARG A 190 -12.28 24.56 -3.33
CA ARG A 190 -11.68 25.91 -3.30
C ARG A 190 -10.16 25.85 -3.51
N ASP A 191 -9.49 24.95 -2.78
CA ASP A 191 -8.03 24.80 -2.83
C ASP A 191 -7.60 24.19 -4.17
N ALA A 192 -8.39 23.25 -4.71
CA ALA A 192 -8.18 22.69 -6.04
C ALA A 192 -8.18 23.77 -7.13
N ARG A 193 -9.17 24.67 -7.15
CA ARG A 193 -9.23 25.79 -8.12
C ARG A 193 -8.07 26.76 -7.98
N ALA A 194 -7.63 27.05 -6.74
CA ALA A 194 -6.48 27.91 -6.51
C ALA A 194 -5.20 27.31 -7.11
N ILE A 195 -4.99 26.01 -6.90
CA ILE A 195 -3.83 25.29 -7.45
C ILE A 195 -3.90 25.25 -8.97
N GLU A 196 -5.04 24.96 -9.57
CA GLU A 196 -5.20 24.93 -11.03
C GLU A 196 -4.84 26.29 -11.67
N LYS A 197 -5.21 27.39 -11.01
CA LYS A 197 -4.83 28.72 -11.46
C LYS A 197 -3.32 28.97 -11.35
N ASP A 198 -2.69 28.50 -10.28
CA ASP A 198 -1.24 28.63 -10.09
C ASP A 198 -0.47 27.74 -11.05
N LEU A 199 -0.94 26.51 -11.31
CA LEU A 199 -0.34 25.57 -12.26
C LEU A 199 -0.17 26.17 -13.65
N ALA A 200 -1.13 26.99 -14.12
CA ALA A 200 -1.06 27.63 -15.43
C ALA A 200 0.18 28.51 -15.61
N LYS A 201 0.83 28.94 -14.51
CA LYS A 201 2.03 29.78 -14.51
C LYS A 201 3.33 28.99 -14.44
N HIS A 202 3.26 27.68 -14.19
CA HIS A 202 4.41 26.82 -13.89
C HIS A 202 4.51 25.64 -14.86
N PHE A 203 5.11 25.88 -16.03
CA PHE A 203 5.22 24.88 -17.11
C PHE A 203 5.86 23.56 -16.64
N HIS A 204 6.90 23.62 -15.82
CA HIS A 204 7.58 22.40 -15.31
C HIS A 204 6.65 21.53 -14.47
N VAL A 205 5.80 22.15 -13.65
CA VAL A 205 4.82 21.42 -12.82
C VAL A 205 3.70 20.82 -13.68
N LEU A 206 3.29 21.51 -14.75
CA LEU A 206 2.35 20.95 -15.73
C LEU A 206 2.97 19.75 -16.46
N LYS A 207 4.26 19.80 -16.80
CA LYS A 207 4.98 18.67 -17.39
C LYS A 207 4.95 17.46 -16.47
N PHE A 208 5.22 17.65 -15.19
CA PHE A 208 5.10 16.57 -14.17
C PHE A 208 3.71 15.95 -14.15
N LYS A 209 2.63 16.78 -14.16
CA LYS A 209 1.26 16.28 -14.24
C LYS A 209 1.04 15.37 -15.46
N ALA A 210 1.49 15.81 -16.63
CA ALA A 210 1.34 15.03 -17.84
C ALA A 210 2.12 13.70 -17.81
N GLN A 211 3.35 13.73 -17.30
CA GLN A 211 4.17 12.53 -17.11
C GLN A 211 3.51 11.55 -16.14
N TRP A 212 3.00 12.02 -15.01
CA TRP A 212 2.30 11.15 -14.06
C TRP A 212 1.03 10.52 -14.65
N LEU A 213 0.23 11.29 -15.40
CA LEU A 213 -0.97 10.76 -16.06
C LEU A 213 -0.64 9.70 -17.10
N GLY A 214 0.45 9.88 -17.87
CA GLY A 214 0.95 8.85 -18.79
C GLY A 214 1.40 7.60 -18.03
N TYR A 215 2.20 7.78 -16.98
CA TYR A 215 2.73 6.67 -16.18
C TYR A 215 1.64 5.84 -15.49
N ARG A 216 0.50 6.44 -15.16
CA ARG A 216 -0.66 5.69 -14.61
C ARG A 216 -1.17 4.60 -15.55
N CYS A 217 -1.06 4.77 -16.85
CA CYS A 217 -1.40 3.72 -17.82
C CYS A 217 -0.42 2.55 -17.69
N GLU A 218 0.87 2.83 -17.62
CA GLU A 218 1.91 1.81 -17.41
C GLU A 218 1.71 1.06 -16.09
N LEU A 219 1.37 1.78 -15.01
CA LEU A 219 1.06 1.16 -13.72
C LEU A 219 -0.19 0.26 -13.79
N ALA A 220 -1.18 0.61 -14.61
CA ALA A 220 -2.36 -0.23 -14.79
C ALA A 220 -2.02 -1.52 -15.56
N GLU A 221 -1.17 -1.44 -16.57
CA GLU A 221 -0.66 -2.61 -17.30
C GLU A 221 0.18 -3.51 -16.40
N LEU A 222 1.08 -2.90 -15.61
CA LEU A 222 1.89 -3.63 -14.62
C LEU A 222 1.01 -4.35 -13.60
N LYS A 223 -0.08 -3.72 -13.14
CA LYS A 223 -1.01 -4.36 -12.22
C LYS A 223 -1.59 -5.66 -12.77
N VAL A 224 -1.85 -5.74 -14.08
CA VAL A 224 -2.31 -6.98 -14.72
C VAL A 224 -1.26 -8.08 -14.63
N GLN A 225 0.03 -7.75 -14.77
CA GLN A 225 1.14 -8.71 -14.63
C GLN A 225 1.33 -9.18 -13.17
N MET A 226 0.95 -8.36 -12.20
CA MET A 226 1.04 -8.72 -10.77
C MET A 226 -0.07 -9.67 -10.33
N ASN A 227 -1.15 -9.79 -11.07
CA ASN A 227 -2.27 -10.64 -10.72
C ASN A 227 -1.85 -12.11 -10.67
N ILE A 228 -2.35 -12.82 -9.68
CA ILE A 228 -2.26 -14.26 -9.58
C ILE A 228 -3.61 -14.84 -10.00
N ASP A 229 -3.56 -15.93 -10.73
CA ASP A 229 -4.76 -16.64 -11.20
C ASP A 229 -5.71 -16.95 -10.03
N SER A 230 -7.01 -16.80 -10.25
CA SER A 230 -8.04 -16.99 -9.23
C SER A 230 -8.09 -18.41 -8.67
N ASP A 231 -7.81 -19.41 -9.50
CA ASP A 231 -7.83 -20.82 -9.09
C ASP A 231 -6.60 -21.13 -8.24
N VAL A 232 -5.45 -20.55 -8.61
CA VAL A 232 -4.21 -20.60 -7.82
C VAL A 232 -4.41 -19.95 -6.45
N LEU A 233 -5.05 -18.76 -6.39
CA LEU A 233 -5.37 -18.09 -5.14
C LEU A 233 -6.38 -18.89 -4.28
N THR A 234 -7.33 -19.55 -4.91
CA THR A 234 -8.30 -20.40 -4.20
C THR A 234 -7.62 -21.62 -3.60
N SER A 235 -6.76 -22.31 -4.38
CA SER A 235 -5.93 -23.41 -3.91
C SER A 235 -5.03 -22.99 -2.76
N PHE A 236 -4.37 -21.83 -2.91
CA PHE A 236 -3.52 -21.24 -1.87
C PHE A 236 -4.28 -20.97 -0.56
N LYS A 237 -5.49 -20.38 -0.63
CA LYS A 237 -6.33 -20.15 0.57
C LYS A 237 -6.68 -21.43 1.31
N ASN A 238 -6.97 -22.50 0.58
CA ASN A 238 -7.27 -23.80 1.18
C ASN A 238 -6.04 -24.38 1.86
N SER A 239 -4.88 -24.39 1.16
CA SER A 239 -3.60 -24.83 1.72
C SER A 239 -3.20 -24.03 2.95
N LEU A 240 -3.31 -22.70 2.90
CA LEU A 240 -3.04 -21.80 4.03
C LEU A 240 -3.91 -22.14 5.23
N ASN A 241 -5.22 -22.37 5.01
CA ASN A 241 -6.16 -22.71 6.08
C ASN A 241 -5.77 -24.03 6.76
N ASP A 242 -5.30 -25.02 6.01
CA ASP A 242 -4.88 -26.31 6.58
C ASP A 242 -3.56 -26.17 7.35
N LYS A 243 -2.56 -25.50 6.78
CA LYS A 243 -1.27 -25.27 7.44
C LYS A 243 -1.39 -24.45 8.74
N LEU A 244 -2.28 -23.46 8.78
CA LEU A 244 -2.50 -22.64 9.98
C LEU A 244 -3.13 -23.40 11.14
N LYS A 245 -3.84 -24.50 10.89
CA LYS A 245 -4.40 -25.36 11.96
C LYS A 245 -3.33 -25.99 12.83
N ASP A 246 -2.18 -26.30 12.23
CA ASP A 246 -1.07 -26.97 12.89
C ASP A 246 -0.09 -25.99 13.56
N LEU A 247 -0.25 -24.68 13.30
CA LEU A 247 0.62 -23.66 13.86
C LEU A 247 0.13 -23.18 15.23
N PRO A 248 1.02 -23.16 16.23
CA PRO A 248 0.69 -22.63 17.55
C PRO A 248 0.43 -21.11 17.48
N VAL A 249 -0.65 -20.68 18.12
CA VAL A 249 -0.91 -19.27 18.36
C VAL A 249 -0.22 -18.85 19.63
N GLU A 250 0.60 -17.81 19.58
CA GLU A 250 1.26 -17.27 20.77
C GLU A 250 0.21 -16.66 21.70
N ARG A 251 -0.16 -17.37 22.76
CA ARG A 251 -1.02 -16.82 23.79
C ARG A 251 -0.18 -15.96 24.75
N PRO A 252 -0.40 -14.64 24.82
CA PRO A 252 0.37 -13.79 25.69
C PRO A 252 0.17 -14.19 27.15
N LYS A 253 1.25 -14.36 27.89
CA LYS A 253 1.20 -14.25 29.33
C LYS A 253 0.85 -12.80 29.64
N PHE A 254 -0.26 -12.58 30.33
CA PHE A 254 -0.96 -11.30 30.47
C PHE A 254 -0.08 -10.08 30.87
N ARG A 255 1.07 -10.27 31.53
CA ARG A 255 2.00 -9.20 31.94
C ARG A 255 3.07 -8.85 30.90
N GLU A 256 3.60 -9.81 30.17
CA GLU A 256 4.60 -9.58 29.11
C GLU A 256 3.99 -8.95 27.87
N SER A 257 2.71 -9.22 27.62
CA SER A 257 1.95 -8.74 26.48
C SER A 257 1.86 -7.22 26.40
N ILE A 258 1.56 -6.53 27.51
CA ILE A 258 1.40 -5.06 27.50
C ILE A 258 2.76 -4.38 27.37
N LEU A 259 3.80 -4.89 28.03
CA LEU A 259 5.15 -4.33 27.97
C LEU A 259 5.80 -4.57 26.60
N ASN A 260 5.60 -5.75 26.00
CA ASN A 260 6.13 -6.05 24.66
C ASN A 260 5.38 -5.31 23.56
N GLN A 261 4.05 -5.12 23.66
CA GLN A 261 3.32 -4.24 22.74
C GLN A 261 3.77 -2.78 22.83
N ILE A 262 4.03 -2.29 24.05
CA ILE A 262 4.47 -0.91 24.27
C ILE A 262 5.93 -0.74 23.81
N SER A 263 6.82 -1.71 24.09
CA SER A 263 8.22 -1.67 23.65
C SER A 263 8.34 -1.91 22.14
N PHE A 264 7.58 -2.83 21.57
CA PHE A 264 7.52 -3.07 20.13
C PHE A 264 6.98 -1.84 19.38
N MET A 265 5.94 -1.19 19.90
CA MET A 265 5.43 0.05 19.33
C MET A 265 6.37 1.25 19.54
N ARG A 266 7.20 1.26 20.62
CA ARG A 266 8.19 2.29 20.87
C ARG A 266 9.48 2.12 20.09
N ALA A 267 9.99 0.91 19.95
CA ALA A 267 11.22 0.62 19.22
C ALA A 267 11.13 0.89 17.71
N HIS A 268 9.90 1.00 17.17
CA HIS A 268 9.64 1.28 15.75
C HIS A 268 8.97 2.65 15.56
N SER A 269 9.07 3.55 16.54
CA SER A 269 8.55 4.92 16.51
C SER A 269 9.65 5.99 16.60
N SER A 270 10.93 5.58 16.61
CA SER A 270 12.11 6.46 16.61
C SER A 270 12.77 6.53 15.21
#